data_67f70dda818585cb669aa05e8973387b
#
_entry.id   67f70dda818585cb669aa05e8973387b
#
_cell.length_a   1.000
_cell.length_b   1.000
_cell.length_c   1.000
_cell.angle_alpha   90.00
_cell.angle_beta   90.00
_cell.angle_gamma   90.00
#
_symmetry.space_group_name_H-M   'P 1'
#
loop_
_entity.id
_entity.type
_entity.pdbx_description
1 polymer ?
#
loop_
_entity_poly.entity_id
_entity_poly.type
_entity_poly.pdbx_seq_one_letter_code
_entity_poly.pdbx_strand_id
1 'polypeptide(L)'
;MDKCELCPRRCGKRPGFCGAGEAPRVFRWGPHFGEEPPLTGERGSGCVFFSRCTMKCLYCQNSPWSWRGEGVDRTIPELTAIFRELAVKDKVENWNLVSPTPYLPFIREAVKPLLDEGIRLPFVWNSSGYERVGTLEEYSDLCDWALFDLRYSRNETAIAASAAPGYVEAARAAVRWAWERQVGGGRLEVEQRNDFPFSVGQQEQDVKHHCSTFNLQPSTSGLIVRLLVLPGHADEAIENLAWLATELSNEVPVSIMSQFTPAYKALETPPFDRGVTEEEYASVTEAAADFGFANGWIQGFGAADPKLALLGENMPAAHGVVR
;
A
#
# COMPACT_ATOMS: atom_id res chain seq x y z
N MET A 1 8.89 -21.71 14.32
CA MET A 1 9.77 -20.82 13.51
C MET A 1 10.62 -20.03 14.49
N ASP A 2 11.85 -20.49 14.70
CA ASP A 2 12.67 -19.99 15.82
C ASP A 2 13.33 -18.62 15.57
N LYS A 3 13.33 -18.09 14.35
CA LYS A 3 13.91 -16.80 14.04
C LYS A 3 13.08 -16.04 13.01
N CYS A 4 12.44 -14.95 13.42
CA CYS A 4 11.72 -14.08 12.50
C CYS A 4 12.70 -13.07 11.85
N GLU A 5 12.93 -13.20 10.55
CA GLU A 5 13.75 -12.32 9.74
C GLU A 5 13.01 -11.76 8.50
N LEU A 6 11.69 -11.76 8.54
CA LEU A 6 10.85 -11.39 7.37
C LEU A 6 10.92 -9.91 7.00
N CYS A 7 11.27 -9.02 7.92
CA CYS A 7 11.36 -7.59 7.65
C CYS A 7 12.74 -7.04 8.04
N PRO A 8 13.08 -5.78 7.70
CA PRO A 8 14.37 -5.18 8.01
C PRO A 8 14.77 -5.20 9.50
N ARG A 9 13.80 -5.37 10.41
CA ARG A 9 14.06 -5.44 11.86
C ARG A 9 14.79 -6.71 12.29
N ARG A 10 14.65 -7.81 11.55
CA ARG A 10 15.30 -9.09 11.86
C ARG A 10 15.24 -9.44 13.36
N CYS A 11 14.06 -9.44 13.93
CA CYS A 11 13.87 -9.59 15.39
C CYS A 11 14.39 -10.93 15.95
N GLY A 12 14.54 -11.96 15.11
CA GLY A 12 15.02 -13.28 15.52
C GLY A 12 14.07 -14.03 16.45
N LYS A 13 12.85 -13.54 16.68
CA LYS A 13 11.85 -14.15 17.58
C LYS A 13 10.43 -13.74 17.21
N ARG A 14 9.44 -14.49 17.70
CA ARG A 14 8.02 -14.12 17.73
C ARG A 14 7.48 -14.16 19.17
N PRO A 15 6.66 -13.20 19.59
CA PRO A 15 6.43 -11.93 18.91
C PRO A 15 7.69 -11.05 18.92
N GLY A 16 7.93 -10.40 17.77
CA GLY A 16 8.99 -9.38 17.64
C GLY A 16 8.45 -7.97 17.85
N PHE A 17 9.12 -6.98 17.26
CA PHE A 17 8.70 -5.57 17.34
C PHE A 17 7.27 -5.33 16.84
N CYS A 18 6.86 -6.00 15.76
CA CYS A 18 5.51 -5.88 15.21
C CYS A 18 4.42 -6.45 16.14
N GLY A 19 4.77 -7.36 17.03
CA GLY A 19 3.83 -8.04 17.91
C GLY A 19 3.06 -9.19 17.24
N ALA A 20 3.46 -9.63 16.04
CA ALA A 20 2.85 -10.77 15.37
C ALA A 20 3.22 -12.09 16.08
N GLY A 21 2.22 -12.91 16.39
CA GLY A 21 2.35 -14.21 17.04
C GLY A 21 2.57 -15.37 16.04
N GLU A 22 2.24 -16.57 16.50
CA GLU A 22 2.42 -17.84 15.77
C GLU A 22 1.21 -18.23 14.90
N ALA A 23 0.21 -17.34 14.78
CA ALA A 23 -0.94 -17.51 13.90
C ALA A 23 -1.19 -16.22 13.13
N PRO A 24 -1.73 -16.30 11.89
CA PRO A 24 -2.12 -15.12 11.13
C PRO A 24 -3.32 -14.46 11.78
N ARG A 25 -3.15 -13.18 12.14
CA ARG A 25 -4.21 -12.39 12.76
C ARG A 25 -4.85 -11.50 11.70
N VAL A 26 -6.13 -11.70 11.47
CA VAL A 26 -6.93 -10.97 10.50
C VAL A 26 -7.90 -10.06 11.21
N PHE A 27 -7.88 -8.77 10.84
CA PHE A 27 -8.84 -7.79 11.35
C PHE A 27 -10.17 -7.90 10.59
N ARG A 28 -10.10 -7.88 9.25
CA ARG A 28 -11.26 -8.01 8.37
C ARG A 28 -10.84 -8.40 6.97
N TRP A 29 -11.81 -8.77 6.13
CA TRP A 29 -11.62 -9.01 4.70
C TRP A 29 -12.88 -8.60 3.93
N GLY A 30 -12.75 -8.40 2.63
CA GLY A 30 -13.87 -8.10 1.74
C GLY A 30 -13.45 -7.32 0.49
N PRO A 31 -14.37 -7.12 -0.46
CA PRO A 31 -14.17 -6.21 -1.58
C PRO A 31 -13.92 -4.78 -1.10
N HIS A 32 -12.91 -4.14 -1.67
CA HIS A 32 -12.53 -2.77 -1.37
C HIS A 32 -12.42 -1.96 -2.67
N PHE A 33 -13.06 -0.79 -2.69
CA PHE A 33 -13.17 0.04 -3.89
C PHE A 33 -12.34 1.33 -3.81
N GLY A 34 -11.47 1.44 -2.83
CA GLY A 34 -10.62 2.61 -2.60
C GLY A 34 -9.16 2.44 -2.98
N GLU A 35 -8.80 1.35 -3.66
CA GLU A 35 -7.46 1.17 -4.20
C GLU A 35 -7.33 1.84 -5.57
N GLU A 36 -6.13 1.88 -6.15
CA GLU A 36 -5.90 2.37 -7.49
C GLU A 36 -6.73 1.60 -8.53
N PRO A 37 -7.18 2.28 -9.61
CA PRO A 37 -8.11 1.71 -10.59
C PRO A 37 -7.74 0.33 -11.14
N PRO A 38 -6.46 0.01 -11.48
CA PRO A 38 -6.10 -1.32 -11.97
C PRO A 38 -6.31 -2.44 -10.95
N LEU A 39 -6.29 -2.10 -9.66
CA LEU A 39 -6.48 -3.06 -8.56
C LEU A 39 -7.94 -3.19 -8.16
N THR A 40 -8.69 -2.09 -8.23
CA THR A 40 -10.09 -2.03 -7.84
C THR A 40 -11.00 -2.69 -8.87
N GLY A 41 -10.79 -2.41 -10.16
CA GLY A 41 -11.65 -2.89 -11.24
C GLY A 41 -13.14 -2.64 -10.97
N GLU A 42 -13.99 -3.49 -11.50
CA GLU A 42 -15.45 -3.38 -11.33
C GLU A 42 -15.97 -4.10 -10.06
N ARG A 43 -15.24 -5.12 -9.59
CA ARG A 43 -15.68 -5.99 -8.49
C ARG A 43 -14.95 -5.73 -7.17
N GLY A 44 -14.03 -4.78 -7.16
CA GLY A 44 -13.25 -4.40 -6.01
C GLY A 44 -12.01 -5.27 -5.80
N SER A 45 -11.02 -4.70 -5.13
CA SER A 45 -9.84 -5.40 -4.65
C SER A 45 -10.19 -6.25 -3.43
N GLY A 46 -9.84 -7.53 -3.43
CA GLY A 46 -10.13 -8.46 -2.34
C GLY A 46 -9.17 -8.29 -1.17
N CYS A 47 -9.39 -7.26 -0.38
CA CYS A 47 -8.50 -6.92 0.72
C CYS A 47 -8.60 -7.89 1.90
N VAL A 48 -7.46 -8.39 2.35
CA VAL A 48 -7.31 -9.08 3.64
C VAL A 48 -6.43 -8.19 4.52
N PHE A 49 -7.05 -7.56 5.53
CA PHE A 49 -6.38 -6.66 6.45
C PHE A 49 -5.76 -7.46 7.60
N PHE A 50 -4.46 -7.68 7.51
CA PHE A 50 -3.72 -8.35 8.58
C PHE A 50 -3.45 -7.37 9.73
N SER A 51 -3.64 -7.85 10.95
CA SER A 51 -3.30 -7.09 12.15
C SER A 51 -1.80 -7.10 12.37
N ARG A 52 -1.32 -6.08 13.09
CA ARG A 52 0.10 -5.84 13.32
C ARG A 52 0.81 -5.29 12.07
N CYS A 53 1.92 -4.61 12.28
CA CYS A 53 2.68 -3.98 11.21
C CYS A 53 4.16 -3.91 11.59
N THR A 54 5.03 -4.01 10.60
CA THR A 54 6.48 -3.88 10.77
C THR A 54 6.91 -2.46 11.17
N MET A 55 6.05 -1.46 10.96
CA MET A 55 6.22 -0.06 11.35
C MET A 55 5.28 0.34 12.48
N LYS A 56 5.56 1.50 13.10
CA LYS A 56 4.76 2.07 14.18
C LYS A 56 4.52 3.56 13.92
N CYS A 57 3.82 3.86 12.80
CA CYS A 57 3.53 5.23 12.39
C CYS A 57 2.65 5.94 13.43
N LEU A 58 3.08 7.11 13.89
CA LEU A 58 2.34 7.89 14.88
C LEU A 58 1.00 8.41 14.33
N TYR A 59 0.88 8.53 12.99
CA TYR A 59 -0.31 8.96 12.27
C TYR A 59 -1.11 7.80 11.65
N CYS A 60 -0.94 6.58 12.15
CA CYS A 60 -1.56 5.41 11.54
C CYS A 60 -3.08 5.42 11.68
N GLN A 61 -3.79 5.63 10.58
CA GLN A 61 -5.26 5.51 10.51
C GLN A 61 -5.74 4.10 10.86
N ASN A 62 -4.88 3.10 10.62
CA ASN A 62 -5.12 1.69 10.88
C ASN A 62 -4.65 1.28 12.29
N SER A 63 -4.43 2.23 13.20
CA SER A 63 -3.89 1.96 14.54
C SER A 63 -4.67 0.92 15.36
N PRO A 64 -6.01 0.77 15.23
CA PRO A 64 -6.73 -0.27 15.95
C PRO A 64 -6.17 -1.67 15.71
N TRP A 65 -5.91 -2.04 14.48
CA TRP A 65 -5.37 -3.38 14.19
C TRP A 65 -3.86 -3.39 13.98
N SER A 66 -3.26 -2.35 13.39
CA SER A 66 -1.82 -2.32 13.17
C SER A 66 -1.01 -2.15 14.46
N TRP A 67 -1.51 -1.32 15.41
CA TRP A 67 -0.86 -1.06 16.69
C TRP A 67 -1.43 -1.91 17.82
N ARG A 68 -2.75 -1.78 18.08
CA ARG A 68 -3.41 -2.49 19.18
C ARG A 68 -3.58 -3.99 18.89
N GLY A 69 -3.56 -4.36 17.59
CA GLY A 69 -3.66 -5.74 17.14
C GLY A 69 -5.07 -6.28 17.30
N GLU A 70 -6.08 -5.42 17.13
CA GLU A 70 -7.46 -5.87 17.02
C GLU A 70 -7.60 -6.83 15.84
N GLY A 71 -8.44 -7.83 15.98
CA GLY A 71 -8.62 -8.88 15.00
C GLY A 71 -8.62 -10.26 15.65
N VAL A 72 -8.75 -11.28 14.84
CA VAL A 72 -8.87 -12.68 15.30
C VAL A 72 -7.75 -13.51 14.71
N ASP A 73 -7.10 -14.32 15.54
CA ASP A 73 -6.13 -15.31 15.09
C ASP A 73 -6.86 -16.38 14.30
N ARG A 74 -6.35 -16.71 13.12
CA ARG A 74 -6.94 -17.69 12.20
C ARG A 74 -6.05 -18.91 12.09
N THR A 75 -6.67 -20.06 12.01
CA THR A 75 -6.02 -21.29 11.57
C THR A 75 -5.78 -21.22 10.05
N ILE A 76 -4.90 -22.08 9.53
CA ILE A 76 -4.67 -22.17 8.08
C ILE A 76 -5.97 -22.48 7.32
N PRO A 77 -6.81 -23.47 7.71
CA PRO A 77 -8.09 -23.70 7.04
C PRO A 77 -9.04 -22.51 7.04
N GLU A 78 -9.10 -21.74 8.15
CA GLU A 78 -9.93 -20.52 8.21
C GLU A 78 -9.40 -19.42 7.28
N LEU A 79 -8.07 -19.26 7.19
CA LEU A 79 -7.46 -18.31 6.27
C LEU A 79 -7.69 -18.74 4.81
N THR A 80 -7.60 -20.05 4.50
CA THR A 80 -7.95 -20.61 3.19
C THR A 80 -9.42 -20.31 2.83
N ALA A 81 -10.34 -20.46 3.80
CA ALA A 81 -11.76 -20.16 3.59
C ALA A 81 -12.00 -18.67 3.27
N ILE A 82 -11.25 -17.75 3.89
CA ILE A 82 -11.30 -16.31 3.59
C ILE A 82 -10.89 -16.05 2.12
N PHE A 83 -9.76 -16.58 1.68
CA PHE A 83 -9.32 -16.41 0.29
C PHE A 83 -10.28 -17.03 -0.71
N ARG A 84 -10.89 -18.19 -0.38
CA ARG A 84 -11.91 -18.82 -1.19
C ARG A 84 -13.17 -17.97 -1.27
N GLU A 85 -13.65 -17.41 -0.16
CA GLU A 85 -14.82 -16.53 -0.13
C GLU A 85 -14.62 -15.35 -1.08
N LEU A 86 -13.51 -14.65 -0.98
CA LEU A 86 -13.15 -13.53 -1.86
C LEU A 86 -13.17 -13.93 -3.35
N ALA A 87 -12.59 -15.09 -3.68
CA ALA A 87 -12.45 -15.52 -5.07
C ALA A 87 -13.78 -16.03 -5.67
N VAL A 88 -14.53 -16.84 -4.92
CA VAL A 88 -15.67 -17.60 -5.45
C VAL A 88 -17.00 -16.90 -5.20
N LYS A 89 -17.21 -16.36 -3.99
CA LYS A 89 -18.46 -15.71 -3.58
C LYS A 89 -18.45 -14.25 -4.01
N ASP A 90 -17.41 -13.51 -3.63
CA ASP A 90 -17.33 -12.08 -3.88
C ASP A 90 -16.79 -11.76 -5.27
N LYS A 91 -16.06 -12.70 -5.89
CA LYS A 91 -15.51 -12.64 -7.25
C LYS A 91 -14.63 -11.39 -7.47
N VAL A 92 -13.86 -11.02 -6.47
CA VAL A 92 -12.97 -9.86 -6.50
C VAL A 92 -11.89 -9.94 -7.59
N GLU A 93 -11.26 -8.82 -7.92
CA GLU A 93 -10.25 -8.75 -8.99
C GLU A 93 -8.91 -9.38 -8.61
N ASN A 94 -8.57 -9.37 -7.32
CA ASN A 94 -7.27 -9.84 -6.81
C ASN A 94 -7.38 -10.23 -5.33
N TRP A 95 -6.33 -10.85 -4.80
CA TRP A 95 -6.11 -11.02 -3.37
C TRP A 95 -5.15 -9.94 -2.88
N ASN A 96 -5.67 -8.88 -2.26
CA ASN A 96 -4.89 -7.76 -1.75
C ASN A 96 -4.49 -8.02 -0.29
N LEU A 97 -3.21 -8.24 -0.10
CA LEU A 97 -2.59 -8.60 1.17
C LEU A 97 -2.14 -7.32 1.89
N VAL A 98 -2.98 -6.76 2.75
CA VAL A 98 -2.67 -5.51 3.45
C VAL A 98 -1.79 -5.79 4.67
N SER A 99 -0.54 -5.31 4.66
CA SER A 99 0.50 -5.56 5.66
C SER A 99 0.84 -7.05 5.86
N PRO A 100 1.14 -7.82 4.80
CA PRO A 100 1.26 -9.28 4.86
C PRO A 100 2.54 -9.76 5.52
N THR A 101 3.58 -8.95 5.55
CA THR A 101 4.97 -9.34 5.85
C THR A 101 5.13 -10.21 7.10
N PRO A 102 4.45 -9.93 8.23
CA PRO A 102 4.55 -10.78 9.41
C PRO A 102 4.00 -12.20 9.22
N TYR A 103 3.15 -12.40 8.20
CA TYR A 103 2.35 -13.62 8.04
C TYR A 103 2.57 -14.38 6.74
N LEU A 104 3.57 -14.02 5.95
CA LEU A 104 3.87 -14.63 4.63
C LEU A 104 3.92 -16.17 4.63
N PRO A 105 4.58 -16.83 5.60
CA PRO A 105 4.58 -18.29 5.64
C PRO A 105 3.17 -18.89 5.74
N PHE A 106 2.32 -18.30 6.57
CA PHE A 106 0.94 -18.75 6.77
C PHE A 106 0.05 -18.47 5.56
N ILE A 107 0.26 -17.31 4.90
CA ILE A 107 -0.47 -16.94 3.67
C ILE A 107 -0.14 -17.94 2.57
N ARG A 108 1.14 -18.25 2.36
CA ARG A 108 1.56 -19.24 1.34
C ARG A 108 0.95 -20.61 1.59
N GLU A 109 0.93 -21.06 2.85
CA GLU A 109 0.32 -22.32 3.22
C GLU A 109 -1.20 -22.31 2.98
N ALA A 110 -1.89 -21.22 3.32
CA ALA A 110 -3.33 -21.09 3.20
C ALA A 110 -3.82 -21.04 1.75
N VAL A 111 -3.05 -20.43 0.83
CA VAL A 111 -3.47 -20.31 -0.58
C VAL A 111 -3.14 -21.56 -1.40
N LYS A 112 -2.20 -22.37 -0.96
CA LYS A 112 -1.78 -23.57 -1.69
C LYS A 112 -2.93 -24.50 -2.08
N PRO A 113 -3.88 -24.90 -1.21
CA PRO A 113 -5.03 -25.73 -1.59
C PRO A 113 -5.87 -25.12 -2.71
N LEU A 114 -6.04 -23.77 -2.70
CA LEU A 114 -6.81 -23.08 -3.72
C LEU A 114 -6.12 -23.13 -5.08
N LEU A 115 -4.81 -22.92 -5.09
CA LEU A 115 -4.00 -23.03 -6.31
C LEU A 115 -4.03 -24.46 -6.89
N ASP A 116 -3.96 -25.48 -6.03
CA ASP A 116 -4.06 -26.90 -6.41
C ASP A 116 -5.45 -27.23 -7.01
N GLU A 117 -6.51 -26.50 -6.60
CA GLU A 117 -7.87 -26.58 -7.17
C GLU A 117 -8.06 -25.72 -8.43
N GLY A 118 -7.04 -24.99 -8.88
CA GLY A 118 -7.13 -24.07 -10.03
C GLY A 118 -7.77 -22.72 -9.71
N ILE A 119 -8.00 -22.40 -8.45
CA ILE A 119 -8.51 -21.09 -8.01
C ILE A 119 -7.31 -20.17 -7.81
N ARG A 120 -7.11 -19.23 -8.74
CA ARG A 120 -6.02 -18.27 -8.69
C ARG A 120 -6.52 -16.87 -9.05
N LEU A 121 -6.19 -15.90 -8.21
CA LEU A 121 -6.29 -14.46 -8.48
C LEU A 121 -4.89 -13.83 -8.38
N PRO A 122 -4.65 -12.68 -9.01
CA PRO A 122 -3.41 -11.94 -8.79
C PRO A 122 -3.23 -11.58 -7.30
N PHE A 123 -2.01 -11.69 -6.80
CA PHE A 123 -1.66 -11.24 -5.46
C PHE A 123 -1.17 -9.80 -5.49
N VAL A 124 -1.74 -8.97 -4.64
CA VAL A 124 -1.26 -7.60 -4.39
C VAL A 124 -0.54 -7.58 -3.04
N TRP A 125 0.76 -7.33 -3.05
CA TRP A 125 1.53 -7.11 -1.83
C TRP A 125 1.45 -5.64 -1.44
N ASN A 126 0.50 -5.31 -0.58
CA ASN A 126 0.19 -3.95 -0.14
C ASN A 126 0.89 -3.65 1.19
N SER A 127 1.95 -2.87 1.14
CA SER A 127 2.75 -2.60 2.33
C SER A 127 3.37 -1.20 2.36
N SER A 128 3.93 -0.88 3.52
CA SER A 128 4.66 0.38 3.74
C SER A 128 5.99 0.50 2.98
N GLY A 129 6.36 -0.47 2.15
CA GLY A 129 7.66 -0.53 1.51
C GLY A 129 8.82 -0.94 2.44
N TYR A 130 8.61 -1.03 3.76
CA TYR A 130 9.64 -1.44 4.71
C TYR A 130 9.87 -2.96 4.66
N GLU A 131 10.45 -3.41 3.54
CA GLU A 131 10.60 -4.81 3.17
C GLU A 131 12.08 -5.21 3.01
N ARG A 132 12.36 -6.49 3.13
CA ARG A 132 13.67 -7.08 2.78
C ARG A 132 13.61 -7.68 1.38
N VAL A 133 14.56 -7.35 0.52
CA VAL A 133 14.66 -7.93 -0.82
C VAL A 133 14.69 -9.47 -0.77
N GLY A 134 15.49 -10.07 0.11
CA GLY A 134 15.52 -11.53 0.24
C GLY A 134 14.17 -12.14 0.67
N THR A 135 13.31 -11.41 1.39
CA THR A 135 11.95 -11.86 1.71
C THR A 135 11.02 -11.69 0.52
N LEU A 136 11.15 -10.60 -0.23
CA LEU A 136 10.41 -10.39 -1.47
C LEU A 136 10.76 -11.47 -2.51
N GLU A 137 12.02 -11.83 -2.62
CA GLU A 137 12.48 -12.93 -3.49
C GLU A 137 11.90 -14.27 -3.05
N GLU A 138 12.02 -14.62 -1.77
CA GLU A 138 11.54 -15.87 -1.20
C GLU A 138 10.03 -16.05 -1.37
N TYR A 139 9.24 -14.97 -1.23
CA TYR A 139 7.78 -14.98 -1.33
C TYR A 139 7.25 -14.31 -2.60
N SER A 140 8.05 -14.29 -3.65
CA SER A 140 7.71 -13.62 -4.91
C SER A 140 6.49 -14.22 -5.62
N ASP A 141 6.12 -15.44 -5.29
CA ASP A 141 4.88 -16.12 -5.72
C ASP A 141 3.60 -15.50 -5.12
N LEU A 142 3.73 -14.69 -4.08
CA LEU A 142 2.66 -13.90 -3.46
C LEU A 142 2.68 -12.41 -3.87
N CYS A 143 3.37 -12.07 -4.97
CA CYS A 143 3.55 -10.69 -5.42
C CYS A 143 3.44 -10.61 -6.95
N ASP A 144 2.22 -10.60 -7.47
CA ASP A 144 1.95 -10.22 -8.86
C ASP A 144 1.97 -8.69 -8.98
N TRP A 145 1.40 -7.99 -8.00
CA TRP A 145 1.46 -6.54 -7.88
C TRP A 145 2.19 -6.12 -6.60
N ALA A 146 3.19 -5.27 -6.75
CA ALA A 146 3.81 -4.56 -5.64
C ALA A 146 3.12 -3.20 -5.46
N LEU A 147 2.42 -3.02 -4.36
CA LEU A 147 1.78 -1.77 -3.97
C LEU A 147 2.51 -1.23 -2.74
N PHE A 148 3.58 -0.48 -2.99
CA PHE A 148 4.53 -0.07 -1.95
C PHE A 148 4.46 1.42 -1.68
N ASP A 149 4.36 1.77 -0.40
CA ASP A 149 4.54 3.16 0.01
C ASP A 149 6.02 3.54 -0.01
N LEU A 150 6.32 4.73 -0.51
CA LEU A 150 7.61 5.39 -0.39
C LEU A 150 7.41 6.72 0.36
N ARG A 151 7.43 6.65 1.70
CA ARG A 151 6.95 7.73 2.58
C ARG A 151 8.00 8.75 2.96
N TYR A 152 9.25 8.30 3.15
CA TYR A 152 10.33 9.11 3.67
C TYR A 152 11.54 9.04 2.75
N SER A 153 12.24 10.15 2.63
CA SER A 153 13.56 10.25 2.00
C SER A 153 14.68 10.34 3.02
N ARG A 154 14.33 10.53 4.32
CA ARG A 154 15.26 10.68 5.44
C ARG A 154 14.94 9.66 6.54
N ASN A 155 16.00 8.99 7.02
CA ASN A 155 15.84 8.01 8.10
C ASN A 155 15.48 8.65 9.44
N GLU A 156 15.86 9.89 9.68
CA GLU A 156 15.52 10.66 10.87
C GLU A 156 14.00 10.80 11.00
N THR A 157 13.35 11.22 9.92
CA THR A 157 11.88 11.34 9.86
C THR A 157 11.21 9.97 9.97
N ALA A 158 11.73 8.95 9.29
CA ALA A 158 11.22 7.58 9.37
C ALA A 158 11.27 7.00 10.79
N ILE A 159 12.36 7.29 11.52
CA ILE A 159 12.51 6.87 12.91
C ILE A 159 11.53 7.63 13.81
N ALA A 160 11.49 8.97 13.68
CA ALA A 160 10.64 9.82 14.52
C ALA A 160 9.14 9.55 14.29
N ALA A 161 8.72 9.50 13.04
CA ALA A 161 7.31 9.39 12.69
C ALA A 161 6.78 7.93 12.63
N SER A 162 7.66 6.93 12.42
CA SER A 162 7.22 5.55 12.19
C SER A 162 8.06 4.49 12.92
N ALA A 163 9.01 4.91 13.75
CA ALA A 163 9.96 4.02 14.43
C ALA A 163 10.61 3.01 13.47
N ALA A 164 10.99 3.44 12.27
CA ALA A 164 11.48 2.59 11.18
C ALA A 164 12.95 2.89 10.82
N PRO A 165 13.93 2.37 11.58
CA PRO A 165 15.35 2.58 11.27
C PRO A 165 15.72 1.90 9.95
N GLY A 166 16.51 2.60 9.10
CA GLY A 166 16.93 2.10 7.79
C GLY A 166 15.77 1.97 6.79
N TYR A 167 14.73 2.79 6.96
CA TYR A 167 13.56 2.78 6.09
C TYR A 167 13.91 3.12 4.65
N VAL A 168 14.69 4.17 4.46
CA VAL A 168 14.98 4.71 3.13
C VAL A 168 15.66 3.65 2.26
N GLU A 169 16.68 3.01 2.78
CA GLU A 169 17.42 1.96 2.08
C GLU A 169 16.53 0.74 1.80
N ALA A 170 15.73 0.33 2.78
CA ALA A 170 14.85 -0.82 2.64
C ALA A 170 13.73 -0.57 1.63
N ALA A 171 13.05 0.58 1.71
CA ALA A 171 11.95 0.93 0.82
C ALA A 171 12.43 1.15 -0.62
N ARG A 172 13.54 1.86 -0.80
CA ARG A 172 14.14 2.05 -2.13
C ARG A 172 14.61 0.73 -2.75
N ALA A 173 15.20 -0.17 -1.97
CA ALA A 173 15.59 -1.50 -2.44
C ALA A 173 14.36 -2.35 -2.82
N ALA A 174 13.27 -2.29 -2.06
CA ALA A 174 12.03 -2.98 -2.36
C ALA A 174 11.37 -2.47 -3.65
N VAL A 175 11.31 -1.14 -3.82
CA VAL A 175 10.77 -0.51 -5.04
C VAL A 175 11.64 -0.87 -6.26
N ARG A 176 12.97 -0.80 -6.13
CA ARG A 176 13.91 -1.20 -7.20
C ARG A 176 13.70 -2.67 -7.59
N TRP A 177 13.63 -3.57 -6.64
CA TRP A 177 13.38 -5.00 -6.88
C TRP A 177 12.07 -5.23 -7.67
N ALA A 178 11.00 -4.53 -7.28
CA ALA A 178 9.71 -4.66 -7.95
C ALA A 178 9.75 -4.08 -9.37
N TRP A 179 10.43 -2.95 -9.58
CA TRP A 179 10.61 -2.32 -10.88
C TRP A 179 11.42 -3.19 -11.85
N GLU A 180 12.58 -3.67 -11.42
CA GLU A 180 13.44 -4.52 -12.22
C GLU A 180 12.73 -5.82 -12.65
N ARG A 181 11.89 -6.37 -11.78
CA ARG A 181 11.09 -7.54 -12.07
C ARG A 181 9.98 -7.26 -13.11
N GLN A 182 9.38 -6.09 -13.05
CA GLN A 182 8.38 -5.65 -14.03
C GLN A 182 9.01 -5.44 -15.41
N VAL A 183 10.14 -4.77 -15.48
CA VAL A 183 10.84 -4.48 -16.74
C VAL A 183 11.50 -5.75 -17.33
N GLY A 184 12.02 -6.64 -16.48
CA GLY A 184 12.66 -7.88 -16.88
C GLY A 184 11.70 -9.00 -17.30
N GLY A 185 10.43 -8.93 -16.87
CA GLY A 185 9.40 -9.96 -17.11
C GLY A 185 8.52 -9.77 -18.35
N GLY A 186 8.82 -8.79 -19.18
CA GLY A 186 8.01 -8.41 -20.34
C GLY A 186 7.38 -7.03 -20.16
N ARG A 187 7.78 -6.13 -21.02
CA ARG A 187 7.29 -4.75 -21.07
C ARG A 187 5.76 -4.69 -21.04
N LEU A 188 5.22 -3.86 -20.19
CA LEU A 188 3.95 -3.21 -20.48
C LEU A 188 4.12 -2.47 -21.81
N GLU A 189 3.47 -2.93 -22.90
CA GLU A 189 3.44 -2.18 -24.13
C GLU A 189 2.64 -0.91 -23.88
N VAL A 190 3.36 0.17 -23.62
CA VAL A 190 2.80 1.53 -23.58
C VAL A 190 2.66 1.98 -25.02
N GLU A 191 1.46 1.87 -25.59
CA GLU A 191 1.15 2.62 -26.80
C GLU A 191 1.25 4.10 -26.46
N GLN A 192 2.31 4.76 -26.98
CA GLN A 192 2.45 6.21 -26.95
C GLN A 192 1.30 6.84 -27.73
N ARG A 193 0.28 7.29 -27.06
CA ARG A 193 -0.60 8.33 -27.59
C ARG A 193 -0.16 9.68 -27.03
N ASN A 194 0.68 10.34 -27.81
CA ASN A 194 0.90 11.78 -27.69
C ASN A 194 -0.42 12.47 -27.97
N ASP A 195 -1.08 13.01 -26.95
CA ASP A 195 -2.00 14.16 -27.01
C ASP A 195 -2.80 14.24 -25.71
N PHE A 196 -2.25 14.94 -24.69
CA PHE A 196 -3.13 15.71 -23.79
C PHE A 196 -2.31 16.77 -23.04
N PRO A 197 -2.66 18.04 -23.21
CA PRO A 197 -2.11 19.11 -22.39
C PRO A 197 -2.74 19.09 -21.00
N PHE A 198 -1.94 19.34 -19.97
CA PHE A 198 -2.41 19.63 -18.63
C PHE A 198 -3.47 20.74 -18.68
N SER A 199 -4.73 20.39 -18.40
CA SER A 199 -5.76 21.39 -18.13
C SER A 199 -6.31 21.16 -16.72
N VAL A 200 -5.99 22.09 -15.84
CA VAL A 200 -6.71 22.26 -14.56
C VAL A 200 -8.12 22.74 -14.93
N GLY A 201 -9.07 21.85 -14.99
CA GLY A 201 -10.47 22.15 -15.29
C GLY A 201 -11.28 22.30 -14.02
N GLN A 202 -11.72 23.55 -13.77
CA GLN A 202 -12.84 23.83 -12.87
C GLN A 202 -14.12 23.24 -13.44
N GLN A 203 -14.81 22.35 -12.72
CA GLN A 203 -16.28 22.28 -12.72
C GLN A 203 -16.81 21.47 -11.53
N GLU A 204 -17.91 21.99 -11.00
CA GLU A 204 -18.63 21.62 -9.79
C GLU A 204 -19.41 20.30 -9.90
N GLN A 205 -19.62 19.69 -8.71
CA GLN A 205 -20.73 18.80 -8.33
C GLN A 205 -20.78 17.43 -9.00
N ASP A 206 -19.98 16.52 -8.44
CA ASP A 206 -20.42 15.18 -8.02
C ASP A 206 -19.25 14.53 -7.24
N VAL A 207 -19.50 14.14 -5.98
CA VAL A 207 -18.49 13.48 -5.13
C VAL A 207 -18.35 12.02 -5.60
N LYS A 208 -17.74 11.86 -6.76
CA LYS A 208 -17.08 10.63 -7.21
C LYS A 208 -15.59 10.92 -7.22
N HIS A 209 -14.82 10.08 -6.55
CA HIS A 209 -13.37 10.17 -6.49
C HIS A 209 -12.77 10.44 -7.88
N HIS A 210 -12.48 11.71 -8.20
CA HIS A 210 -11.80 12.04 -9.44
C HIS A 210 -10.31 11.82 -9.22
N CYS A 211 -9.87 10.62 -9.57
CA CYS A 211 -8.48 10.34 -9.83
C CYS A 211 -8.26 10.59 -11.32
N SER A 212 -7.36 11.52 -11.69
CA SER A 212 -6.95 11.69 -13.08
C SER A 212 -6.14 10.46 -13.48
N THR A 213 -6.75 9.56 -14.27
CA THR A 213 -6.10 8.33 -14.74
C THR A 213 -5.26 8.61 -15.97
N PHE A 214 -3.97 8.30 -15.89
CA PHE A 214 -3.10 8.16 -17.05
C PHE A 214 -3.14 6.69 -17.52
N ASN A 215 -3.04 6.49 -18.85
CA ASN A 215 -3.26 5.23 -19.55
C ASN A 215 -2.45 4.04 -18.99
N LEU A 216 -3.07 3.23 -18.15
CA LEU A 216 -2.58 1.88 -17.87
C LEU A 216 -3.58 0.87 -18.44
N GLN A 217 -3.12 0.04 -19.38
CA GLN A 217 -3.85 -1.17 -19.78
C GLN A 217 -3.88 -2.13 -18.58
N PRO A 218 -4.96 -2.89 -18.38
CA PRO A 218 -5.01 -3.87 -17.32
C PRO A 218 -3.93 -4.93 -17.54
N SER A 219 -2.84 -4.81 -16.80
CA SER A 219 -1.81 -5.84 -16.72
C SER A 219 -2.14 -6.79 -15.56
N THR A 220 -1.72 -8.04 -15.65
CA THR A 220 -1.89 -9.02 -14.59
C THR A 220 -0.85 -8.87 -13.48
N SER A 221 0.13 -8.00 -13.65
CA SER A 221 1.22 -7.75 -12.69
C SER A 221 1.79 -6.35 -12.84
N GLY A 222 2.40 -5.82 -11.80
CA GLY A 222 3.01 -4.50 -11.86
C GLY A 222 3.54 -3.96 -10.53
N LEU A 223 3.99 -2.70 -10.61
CA LEU A 223 4.39 -1.89 -9.46
C LEU A 223 3.54 -0.62 -9.43
N ILE A 224 3.10 -0.23 -8.26
CA ILE A 224 2.57 1.10 -7.95
C ILE A 224 3.30 1.62 -6.73
N VAL A 225 3.95 2.77 -6.86
CA VAL A 225 4.61 3.46 -5.75
C VAL A 225 3.66 4.52 -5.19
N ARG A 226 3.26 4.37 -3.94
CA ARG A 226 2.41 5.33 -3.24
C ARG A 226 3.24 6.39 -2.53
N LEU A 227 2.92 7.64 -2.77
CA LEU A 227 3.50 8.82 -2.14
C LEU A 227 2.40 9.54 -1.35
N LEU A 228 2.24 9.21 -0.08
CA LEU A 228 1.40 9.98 0.81
C LEU A 228 2.14 11.27 1.20
N VAL A 229 1.64 12.41 0.74
CA VAL A 229 2.23 13.69 1.14
C VAL A 229 1.94 13.91 2.63
N LEU A 230 3.01 14.18 3.39
CA LEU A 230 2.94 14.37 4.84
C LEU A 230 3.05 15.87 5.17
N PRO A 231 2.25 16.39 6.12
CA PRO A 231 2.31 17.80 6.49
C PRO A 231 3.70 18.15 7.05
N GLY A 232 4.27 19.25 6.55
CA GLY A 232 5.61 19.70 6.91
C GLY A 232 6.76 18.89 6.31
N HIS A 233 6.47 17.91 5.43
CA HIS A 233 7.45 17.02 4.80
C HIS A 233 7.20 16.81 3.30
N ALA A 234 6.61 17.82 2.62
CA ALA A 234 6.42 17.77 1.17
C ALA A 234 7.73 17.65 0.41
N ASP A 235 8.81 18.23 0.93
CA ASP A 235 10.17 18.12 0.42
C ASP A 235 10.66 16.66 0.35
N GLU A 236 10.32 15.81 1.32
CA GLU A 236 10.68 14.40 1.29
C GLU A 236 9.93 13.62 0.19
N ALA A 237 8.68 13.98 -0.11
CA ALA A 237 7.96 13.42 -1.25
C ALA A 237 8.62 13.82 -2.58
N ILE A 238 9.05 15.10 -2.72
CA ILE A 238 9.78 15.60 -3.89
C ILE A 238 11.14 14.89 -4.04
N GLU A 239 11.90 14.72 -2.96
CA GLU A 239 13.16 13.96 -2.95
C GLU A 239 12.97 12.49 -3.38
N ASN A 240 11.85 11.87 -2.99
CA ASN A 240 11.51 10.52 -3.43
C ASN A 240 11.13 10.47 -4.92
N LEU A 241 10.40 11.46 -5.44
CA LEU A 241 10.15 11.59 -6.89
C LEU A 241 11.45 11.77 -7.67
N ALA A 242 12.34 12.65 -7.19
CA ALA A 242 13.65 12.84 -7.80
C ALA A 242 14.46 11.53 -7.84
N TRP A 243 14.48 10.78 -6.73
CA TRP A 243 15.14 9.49 -6.65
C TRP A 243 14.53 8.47 -7.64
N LEU A 244 13.19 8.37 -7.73
CA LEU A 244 12.53 7.49 -8.70
C LEU A 244 12.93 7.85 -10.14
N ALA A 245 12.87 9.12 -10.50
CA ALA A 245 13.20 9.59 -11.87
C ALA A 245 14.66 9.35 -12.23
N THR A 246 15.62 9.57 -11.30
CA THR A 246 17.05 9.49 -11.58
C THR A 246 17.61 8.08 -11.46
N GLU A 247 17.15 7.29 -10.50
CA GLU A 247 17.72 5.98 -10.17
C GLU A 247 16.94 4.80 -10.79
N LEU A 248 15.71 5.02 -11.20
CA LEU A 248 14.87 4.00 -11.84
C LEU A 248 14.34 4.49 -13.20
N SER A 249 13.23 5.21 -13.19
CA SER A 249 12.60 5.79 -14.39
C SER A 249 11.45 6.70 -13.98
N ASN A 250 11.17 7.72 -14.77
CA ASN A 250 9.93 8.50 -14.69
C ASN A 250 8.70 7.75 -15.25
N GLU A 251 8.88 6.55 -15.80
CA GLU A 251 7.79 5.65 -16.19
C GLU A 251 7.24 4.82 -15.03
N VAL A 252 7.89 4.84 -13.84
CA VAL A 252 7.37 4.16 -12.64
C VAL A 252 5.99 4.70 -12.30
N PRO A 253 4.95 3.84 -12.21
CA PRO A 253 3.62 4.29 -11.82
C PRO A 253 3.60 4.82 -10.40
N VAL A 254 3.25 6.09 -10.22
CA VAL A 254 3.18 6.75 -8.93
C VAL A 254 1.74 7.10 -8.56
N SER A 255 1.39 6.92 -7.29
CA SER A 255 0.10 7.34 -6.73
C SER A 255 0.36 8.42 -5.67
N ILE A 256 0.12 9.68 -6.04
CA ILE A 256 0.33 10.84 -5.17
C ILE A 256 -0.96 11.14 -4.41
N MET A 257 -0.91 11.04 -3.07
CA MET A 257 -2.09 11.10 -2.23
C MET A 257 -2.07 12.32 -1.32
N SER A 258 -3.19 13.08 -1.32
CA SER A 258 -3.45 14.23 -0.43
C SER A 258 -4.19 13.82 0.85
N GLN A 259 -4.57 12.57 0.98
CA GLN A 259 -5.52 12.07 1.99
C GLN A 259 -4.95 11.89 3.41
N PHE A 260 -3.84 12.57 3.73
CA PHE A 260 -3.35 12.57 5.09
C PHE A 260 -4.39 13.21 6.03
N THR A 261 -4.75 12.45 7.04
CA THR A 261 -5.63 12.93 8.12
C THR A 261 -4.97 12.63 9.45
N PRO A 262 -4.89 13.60 10.36
CA PRO A 262 -4.37 13.39 11.71
C PRO A 262 -5.14 12.27 12.40
N ALA A 263 -4.43 11.27 12.87
CA ALA A 263 -4.99 10.12 13.57
C ALA A 263 -4.04 9.63 14.66
N TYR A 264 -4.59 8.97 15.66
CA TYR A 264 -3.85 8.36 16.75
C TYR A 264 -2.95 9.37 17.47
N LYS A 265 -1.63 9.18 17.50
CA LYS A 265 -0.68 10.09 18.17
C LYS A 265 -0.39 11.37 17.39
N ALA A 266 -0.73 11.41 16.10
CA ALA A 266 -0.55 12.59 15.28
C ALA A 266 -1.33 13.79 15.83
N LEU A 267 -2.49 13.56 16.45
CA LEU A 267 -3.33 14.61 17.03
C LEU A 267 -2.60 15.51 18.05
N GLU A 268 -1.51 15.02 18.63
CA GLU A 268 -0.72 15.71 19.65
C GLU A 268 0.75 15.93 19.20
N THR A 269 1.05 15.71 17.91
CA THR A 269 2.43 15.71 17.41
C THR A 269 2.59 16.59 16.17
N PRO A 270 2.89 17.89 16.30
CA PRO A 270 3.21 18.73 15.13
C PRO A 270 4.43 18.19 14.35
N PRO A 271 4.43 18.32 13.01
CA PRO A 271 3.41 18.94 12.16
C PRO A 271 2.27 18.00 11.75
N PHE A 272 2.22 16.77 12.28
CA PHE A 272 1.25 15.73 11.92
C PHE A 272 -0.14 15.94 12.53
N ASP A 273 -0.33 16.98 13.34
CA ASP A 273 -1.59 17.36 13.99
C ASP A 273 -2.56 18.12 13.07
N ARG A 274 -2.16 18.36 11.82
CA ARG A 274 -2.94 19.02 10.77
C ARG A 274 -2.95 18.20 9.47
N GLY A 275 -3.85 18.53 8.56
CA GLY A 275 -3.81 18.05 7.19
C GLY A 275 -2.67 18.68 6.39
N VAL A 276 -2.42 18.17 5.21
CA VAL A 276 -1.55 18.76 4.21
C VAL A 276 -2.17 20.07 3.72
N THR A 277 -1.36 21.11 3.49
CA THR A 277 -1.85 22.34 2.86
C THR A 277 -1.91 22.20 1.34
N GLU A 278 -2.66 23.10 0.69
CA GLU A 278 -2.75 23.13 -0.76
C GLU A 278 -1.38 23.40 -1.39
N GLU A 279 -0.58 24.29 -0.80
CA GLU A 279 0.76 24.60 -1.26
C GLU A 279 1.72 23.40 -1.13
N GLU A 280 1.66 22.69 0.01
CA GLU A 280 2.46 21.48 0.20
C GLU A 280 2.11 20.40 -0.84
N TYR A 281 0.82 20.21 -1.12
CA TYR A 281 0.39 19.23 -2.10
C TYR A 281 0.70 19.65 -3.53
N ALA A 282 0.46 20.92 -3.88
CA ALA A 282 0.75 21.48 -5.20
C ALA A 282 2.24 21.35 -5.54
N SER A 283 3.13 21.67 -4.59
CA SER A 283 4.58 21.56 -4.81
C SER A 283 5.02 20.14 -5.18
N VAL A 284 4.39 19.10 -4.62
CA VAL A 284 4.71 17.70 -4.94
C VAL A 284 4.16 17.32 -6.32
N THR A 285 2.95 17.76 -6.66
CA THR A 285 2.36 17.44 -7.98
C THR A 285 3.05 18.18 -9.12
N GLU A 286 3.47 19.42 -8.90
CA GLU A 286 4.30 20.19 -9.84
C GLU A 286 5.66 19.52 -10.05
N ALA A 287 6.32 19.11 -8.96
CA ALA A 287 7.59 18.38 -9.06
C ALA A 287 7.46 17.06 -9.84
N ALA A 288 6.36 16.33 -9.66
CA ALA A 288 6.10 15.11 -10.44
C ALA A 288 5.99 15.41 -11.94
N ALA A 289 5.34 16.51 -12.30
CA ALA A 289 5.25 16.97 -13.67
C ALA A 289 6.62 17.40 -14.22
N ASP A 290 7.40 18.17 -13.45
CA ASP A 290 8.73 18.64 -13.82
C ASP A 290 9.73 17.49 -14.02
N PHE A 291 9.63 16.42 -13.23
CA PHE A 291 10.42 15.19 -13.42
C PHE A 291 9.89 14.31 -14.57
N GLY A 292 8.78 14.69 -15.21
CA GLY A 292 8.23 14.00 -16.37
C GLY A 292 7.50 12.71 -16.06
N PHE A 293 6.97 12.53 -14.85
CA PHE A 293 6.11 11.38 -14.55
C PHE A 293 4.81 11.47 -15.35
N ALA A 294 4.55 10.43 -16.16
CA ALA A 294 3.37 10.35 -17.01
C ALA A 294 2.44 9.18 -16.65
N ASN A 295 2.90 8.28 -15.77
CA ASN A 295 2.16 7.10 -15.37
C ASN A 295 1.74 7.21 -13.91
N GLY A 296 0.46 6.94 -13.62
CA GLY A 296 -0.01 6.87 -12.23
C GLY A 296 -1.27 7.69 -11.97
N TRP A 297 -1.40 8.14 -10.73
CA TRP A 297 -2.60 8.82 -10.26
C TRP A 297 -2.24 9.98 -9.33
N ILE A 298 -2.93 11.09 -9.53
CA ILE A 298 -2.88 12.24 -8.63
C ILE A 298 -4.27 12.38 -8.01
N GLN A 299 -4.34 12.22 -6.70
CA GLN A 299 -5.58 12.40 -5.96
C GLN A 299 -5.96 13.89 -5.93
N GLY A 300 -7.23 14.21 -6.11
CA GLY A 300 -7.69 15.61 -5.96
C GLY A 300 -7.41 16.12 -4.54
N PHE A 301 -6.97 17.39 -4.44
CA PHE A 301 -6.79 18.01 -3.12
C PHE A 301 -8.12 18.10 -2.37
N GLY A 302 -8.11 17.81 -1.08
CA GLY A 302 -9.34 17.78 -0.26
C GLY A 302 -10.18 16.51 -0.41
N ALA A 303 -9.73 15.52 -1.17
CA ALA A 303 -10.42 14.22 -1.30
C ALA A 303 -10.39 13.38 0.00
N ALA A 304 -9.66 13.83 1.02
CA ALA A 304 -9.69 13.19 2.34
C ALA A 304 -11.07 13.36 2.97
N ASP A 305 -11.84 12.27 3.07
CA ASP A 305 -13.05 12.26 3.89
C ASP A 305 -12.63 12.10 5.36
N PRO A 306 -12.88 13.11 6.22
CA PRO A 306 -12.59 13.00 7.64
C PRO A 306 -13.29 11.81 8.31
N LYS A 307 -14.40 11.32 7.74
CA LYS A 307 -15.11 10.13 8.21
C LYS A 307 -14.38 8.83 7.88
N LEU A 308 -13.51 8.85 6.86
CA LEU A 308 -12.63 7.73 6.52
C LEU A 308 -11.34 7.72 7.34
N ALA A 309 -11.03 8.80 8.05
CA ALA A 309 -9.85 8.91 8.93
C ALA A 309 -9.83 7.86 10.05
N LEU A 310 -11.00 7.33 10.38
CA LEU A 310 -11.19 6.25 11.34
C LEU A 310 -11.73 5.01 10.63
N LEU A 311 -10.99 4.49 9.67
CA LEU A 311 -11.36 3.29 8.89
C LEU A 311 -11.74 2.07 9.79
N GLY A 312 -11.39 2.12 11.08
CA GLY A 312 -11.78 1.10 12.06
C GLY A 312 -13.22 1.19 12.57
N GLU A 313 -13.86 2.38 12.56
CA GLU A 313 -15.15 2.59 13.23
C GLU A 313 -16.34 2.76 12.26
N ASN A 314 -16.12 3.22 11.03
CA ASN A 314 -17.19 3.65 10.13
C ASN A 314 -17.25 2.93 8.76
N MET A 315 -16.48 1.87 8.54
CA MET A 315 -16.64 1.12 7.30
C MET A 315 -17.89 0.22 7.33
N PRO A 316 -18.62 0.11 6.19
CA PRO A 316 -19.74 -0.83 6.09
C PRO A 316 -19.25 -2.22 6.48
N ALA A 317 -20.11 -2.98 7.14
CA ALA A 317 -19.81 -4.31 7.68
C ALA A 317 -19.20 -5.21 6.61
N ALA A 318 -17.87 -5.23 6.52
CA ALA A 318 -17.16 -6.27 5.81
C ALA A 318 -17.32 -7.58 6.60
N HIS A 319 -17.37 -8.70 5.91
CA HIS A 319 -17.49 -10.01 6.54
C HIS A 319 -16.39 -10.17 7.61
N GLY A 320 -16.76 -10.57 8.81
CA GLY A 320 -15.83 -10.97 9.87
C GLY A 320 -15.49 -9.96 10.96
N VAL A 321 -16.11 -8.78 11.02
CA VAL A 321 -15.96 -7.90 12.18
C VAL A 321 -16.71 -8.53 13.35
N VAL A 322 -15.99 -9.11 14.29
CA VAL A 322 -16.51 -9.43 15.63
C VAL A 322 -16.44 -8.14 16.43
N ARG A 323 -17.61 -7.57 16.76
CA ARG A 323 -17.75 -6.48 17.74
C ARG A 323 -17.48 -6.98 19.15
#